data_4c3150e5e6457996891b8579089f6e79
#
_entry.id   4c3150e5e6457996891b8579089f6e79
#
_cell.length_a   1.000
_cell.length_b   1.000
_cell.length_c   1.000
_cell.angle_alpha   90.00
_cell.angle_beta   90.00
_cell.angle_gamma   90.00
#
_symmetry.space_group_name_H-M   'P 1'
#
loop_
_entity.id
_entity.type
_entity.pdbx_description
1 polymer ?
#
loop_
_entity_poly.entity_id
_entity_poly.type
_entity_poly.pdbx_seq_one_letter_code
_entity_poly.pdbx_strand_id
1 'polypeptide(L)'
;METEIKIGFNDNVESAVYLLLAAKARGEKAFIDFDGHILHSDTVSMDSAFKEILGYTKAEYDQKVKELEIEQERRIEAKKQRAESMITQWIEKGKHLIYPEKYEEWERCVVLEANDSLYYGTTLDYSLEIMQALEDGKPLEEVINIYNNQGHSGGSTGTTQRIVFSFSKKGPEFIETLLNDELSPELKEKIEKQKQENKTLEQLHLNQNDGSKRHM
;
A
#
# COMPACT_ATOMS: atom_id res chain seq x y z
N MET A 1 4.85 -34.11 -40.00
CA MET A 1 3.74 -33.56 -39.18
C MET A 1 4.37 -32.69 -38.13
N GLU A 2 3.87 -31.48 -37.92
CA GLU A 2 4.40 -30.57 -36.89
C GLU A 2 3.63 -30.80 -35.59
N THR A 3 4.32 -30.81 -34.45
CA THR A 3 3.74 -31.11 -33.15
C THR A 3 3.57 -29.82 -32.33
N GLU A 4 2.39 -29.62 -31.77
CA GLU A 4 2.15 -28.53 -30.84
C GLU A 4 2.82 -28.82 -29.48
N ILE A 5 3.61 -27.87 -28.98
CA ILE A 5 4.13 -27.90 -27.61
C ILE A 5 3.25 -26.95 -26.79
N LYS A 6 2.57 -27.49 -25.79
CA LYS A 6 1.74 -26.72 -24.88
C LYS A 6 2.59 -26.08 -23.80
N ILE A 7 2.37 -24.78 -23.56
CA ILE A 7 3.00 -24.00 -22.50
C ILE A 7 2.05 -23.83 -21.32
N GLY A 8 2.61 -23.67 -20.13
CA GLY A 8 1.85 -23.42 -18.90
C GLY A 8 1.58 -21.93 -18.69
N PHE A 9 0.69 -21.63 -17.76
CA PHE A 9 0.29 -20.24 -17.42
C PHE A 9 1.46 -19.36 -16.96
N ASN A 10 2.53 -19.94 -16.43
CA ASN A 10 3.72 -19.21 -15.94
C ASN A 10 4.88 -19.17 -16.96
N ASP A 11 4.68 -19.69 -18.17
CA ASP A 11 5.72 -19.66 -19.19
C ASP A 11 5.79 -18.25 -19.80
N ASN A 12 7.02 -17.84 -20.09
CA ASN A 12 7.32 -16.58 -20.75
C ASN A 12 7.86 -16.81 -22.17
N VAL A 13 8.05 -15.74 -22.93
CA VAL A 13 8.57 -15.81 -24.30
C VAL A 13 9.90 -16.58 -24.37
N GLU A 14 10.77 -16.37 -23.37
CA GLU A 14 12.08 -17.01 -23.33
C GLU A 14 11.98 -18.53 -23.14
N SER A 15 11.13 -18.99 -22.21
CA SER A 15 10.88 -20.43 -22.02
C SER A 15 10.25 -21.08 -23.25
N ALA A 16 9.31 -20.41 -23.93
CA ALA A 16 8.72 -20.88 -25.16
C ALA A 16 9.77 -21.09 -26.27
N VAL A 17 10.67 -20.09 -26.43
CA VAL A 17 11.76 -20.21 -27.41
C VAL A 17 12.71 -21.34 -27.06
N TYR A 18 13.08 -21.54 -25.80
CA TYR A 18 13.96 -22.64 -25.40
C TYR A 18 13.34 -24.01 -25.68
N LEU A 19 12.03 -24.18 -25.48
CA LEU A 19 11.33 -25.43 -25.81
C LEU A 19 11.38 -25.71 -27.31
N LEU A 20 11.16 -24.70 -28.15
CA LEU A 20 11.24 -24.84 -29.61
C LEU A 20 12.66 -25.12 -30.10
N LEU A 21 13.67 -24.45 -29.55
CA LEU A 21 15.06 -24.72 -29.87
C LEU A 21 15.50 -26.13 -29.45
N ALA A 22 14.99 -26.63 -28.32
CA ALA A 22 15.22 -28.00 -27.89
C ALA A 22 14.57 -29.04 -28.85
N ALA A 23 13.34 -28.76 -29.34
CA ALA A 23 12.70 -29.59 -30.36
C ALA A 23 13.51 -29.60 -31.67
N LYS A 24 13.96 -28.41 -32.11
CA LYS A 24 14.84 -28.27 -33.29
C LYS A 24 16.12 -29.07 -33.17
N ALA A 25 16.76 -29.05 -32.00
CA ALA A 25 17.98 -29.82 -31.74
C ALA A 25 17.76 -31.34 -31.82
N ARG A 26 16.56 -31.82 -31.54
CA ARG A 26 16.16 -33.24 -31.72
C ARG A 26 15.71 -33.58 -33.13
N GLY A 27 15.71 -32.60 -34.06
CA GLY A 27 15.22 -32.78 -35.42
C GLY A 27 13.68 -32.85 -35.53
N GLU A 28 12.98 -32.39 -34.50
CA GLU A 28 11.52 -32.37 -34.41
C GLU A 28 10.99 -31.05 -34.98
N LYS A 29 9.91 -31.15 -35.80
CA LYS A 29 9.14 -29.98 -36.19
C LYS A 29 8.05 -29.73 -35.18
N ALA A 30 8.10 -28.57 -34.50
CA ALA A 30 7.17 -28.20 -33.47
C ALA A 30 6.78 -26.74 -33.56
N PHE A 31 5.61 -26.41 -33.02
CA PHE A 31 5.16 -25.03 -32.84
C PHE A 31 4.61 -24.76 -31.43
N ILE A 32 4.58 -23.52 -31.04
CA ILE A 32 3.94 -23.00 -29.83
C ILE A 32 3.01 -21.86 -30.24
N ASP A 33 1.78 -21.88 -29.75
CA ASP A 33 0.90 -20.72 -29.72
C ASP A 33 1.16 -19.95 -28.40
N PHE A 34 1.73 -18.77 -28.52
CA PHE A 34 1.99 -17.86 -27.39
C PHE A 34 1.12 -16.62 -27.56
N ASP A 35 0.02 -16.55 -26.82
CA ASP A 35 -0.93 -15.42 -26.86
C ASP A 35 -1.41 -15.06 -28.28
N GLY A 36 -1.64 -16.07 -29.14
CA GLY A 36 -2.06 -15.88 -30.54
C GLY A 36 -0.92 -15.72 -31.54
N HIS A 37 0.34 -15.76 -31.10
CA HIS A 37 1.53 -15.75 -31.95
C HIS A 37 2.05 -17.18 -32.14
N ILE A 38 2.06 -17.66 -33.38
CA ILE A 38 2.53 -19.02 -33.70
C ILE A 38 4.02 -19.02 -33.98
N LEU A 39 4.79 -19.54 -33.05
CA LEU A 39 6.23 -19.68 -33.16
C LEU A 39 6.59 -21.09 -33.62
N HIS A 40 7.46 -21.22 -34.64
CA HIS A 40 7.86 -22.51 -35.24
C HIS A 40 9.32 -22.86 -34.90
N SER A 41 9.60 -24.13 -34.59
CA SER A 41 10.94 -24.60 -34.20
C SER A 41 12.02 -24.41 -35.27
N ASP A 42 11.67 -24.42 -36.54
CA ASP A 42 12.61 -24.29 -37.65
C ASP A 42 13.05 -22.84 -37.89
N THR A 43 12.19 -21.86 -37.60
CA THR A 43 12.42 -20.42 -37.87
C THR A 43 12.68 -19.59 -36.65
N VAL A 44 12.33 -20.06 -35.43
CA VAL A 44 12.44 -19.29 -34.20
C VAL A 44 13.89 -18.95 -33.85
N SER A 45 14.09 -17.73 -33.44
CA SER A 45 15.24 -17.26 -32.66
C SER A 45 14.74 -16.43 -31.49
N MET A 46 15.60 -16.21 -30.49
CA MET A 46 15.25 -15.37 -29.33
C MET A 46 14.78 -13.99 -29.79
N ASP A 47 15.55 -13.34 -30.65
CA ASP A 47 15.23 -11.98 -31.14
C ASP A 47 13.98 -11.93 -32.00
N SER A 48 13.75 -12.95 -32.86
CA SER A 48 12.54 -12.98 -33.70
C SER A 48 11.27 -13.13 -32.86
N ALA A 49 11.28 -14.00 -31.86
CA ALA A 49 10.13 -14.21 -30.97
C ALA A 49 9.84 -12.99 -30.10
N PHE A 50 10.88 -12.40 -29.50
CA PHE A 50 10.73 -11.18 -28.70
C PHE A 50 10.21 -10.02 -29.54
N LYS A 51 10.72 -9.86 -30.77
CA LYS A 51 10.27 -8.80 -31.68
C LYS A 51 8.83 -8.98 -32.14
N GLU A 52 8.43 -10.22 -32.41
CA GLU A 52 7.06 -10.55 -32.85
C GLU A 52 6.04 -10.34 -31.73
N ILE A 53 6.34 -10.80 -30.50
CA ILE A 53 5.40 -10.79 -29.38
C ILE A 53 5.43 -9.45 -28.62
N LEU A 54 6.62 -8.89 -28.38
CA LEU A 54 6.81 -7.72 -27.51
C LEU A 54 7.22 -6.45 -28.28
N GLY A 55 7.54 -6.55 -29.56
CA GLY A 55 7.96 -5.43 -30.39
C GLY A 55 9.44 -5.02 -30.22
N TYR A 56 10.22 -5.77 -29.45
CA TYR A 56 11.64 -5.49 -29.14
C TYR A 56 12.48 -6.74 -29.37
N THR A 57 13.78 -6.58 -29.68
CA THR A 57 14.74 -7.67 -29.57
C THR A 57 14.94 -8.06 -28.08
N LYS A 58 15.50 -9.26 -27.83
CA LYS A 58 15.83 -9.67 -26.45
C LYS A 58 16.73 -8.68 -25.74
N ALA A 59 17.75 -8.17 -26.42
CA ALA A 59 18.67 -7.20 -25.87
C ALA A 59 17.99 -5.86 -25.52
N GLU A 60 17.12 -5.36 -26.37
CA GLU A 60 16.33 -4.13 -26.12
C GLU A 60 15.36 -4.34 -24.96
N TYR A 61 14.73 -5.51 -24.86
CA TYR A 61 13.87 -5.87 -23.74
C TYR A 61 14.65 -5.89 -22.43
N ASP A 62 15.79 -6.58 -22.38
CA ASP A 62 16.64 -6.65 -21.18
C ASP A 62 17.14 -5.28 -20.73
N GLN A 63 17.46 -4.41 -21.69
CA GLN A 63 17.85 -3.04 -21.40
C GLN A 63 16.69 -2.25 -20.76
N LYS A 64 15.47 -2.38 -21.30
CA LYS A 64 14.28 -1.74 -20.72
C LYS A 64 13.96 -2.24 -19.31
N VAL A 65 14.07 -3.55 -19.09
CA VAL A 65 13.86 -4.12 -17.75
C VAL A 65 14.85 -3.52 -16.76
N LYS A 66 16.14 -3.45 -17.10
CA LYS A 66 17.17 -2.83 -16.25
C LYS A 66 16.88 -1.33 -15.97
N GLU A 67 16.44 -0.60 -16.99
CA GLU A 67 16.09 0.82 -16.80
C GLU A 67 14.91 0.99 -15.86
N LEU A 68 13.89 0.12 -15.95
CA LEU A 68 12.74 0.10 -15.04
C LEU A 68 13.14 -0.27 -13.61
N GLU A 69 14.03 -1.26 -13.44
CA GLU A 69 14.56 -1.66 -12.14
C GLU A 69 15.32 -0.50 -11.47
N ILE A 70 16.23 0.16 -12.21
CA ILE A 70 16.98 1.32 -11.70
C ILE A 70 16.02 2.47 -11.32
N GLU A 71 15.04 2.74 -12.14
CA GLU A 71 14.04 3.79 -11.85
C GLU A 71 13.21 3.43 -10.61
N GLN A 72 12.83 2.17 -10.47
CA GLN A 72 12.10 1.68 -9.29
C GLN A 72 12.95 1.80 -8.02
N GLU A 73 14.22 1.41 -8.06
CA GLU A 73 15.16 1.57 -6.96
C GLU A 73 15.30 3.04 -6.54
N ARG A 74 15.44 3.96 -7.51
CA ARG A 74 15.50 5.40 -7.24
C ARG A 74 14.24 5.92 -6.57
N ARG A 75 13.06 5.47 -7.01
CA ARG A 75 11.77 5.85 -6.41
C ARG A 75 11.65 5.34 -4.97
N ILE A 76 12.08 4.12 -4.72
CA ILE A 76 12.09 3.53 -3.38
C ILE A 76 13.02 4.34 -2.47
N GLU A 77 14.25 4.61 -2.91
CA GLU A 77 15.22 5.38 -2.12
C GLU A 77 14.73 6.81 -1.83
N ALA A 78 14.13 7.47 -2.83
CA ALA A 78 13.55 8.80 -2.64
C ALA A 78 12.40 8.80 -1.61
N LYS A 79 11.54 7.76 -1.61
CA LYS A 79 10.48 7.60 -0.62
C LYS A 79 11.05 7.39 0.79
N LYS A 80 12.09 6.57 0.91
CA LYS A 80 12.76 6.29 2.18
C LYS A 80 13.36 7.57 2.77
N GLN A 81 14.14 8.30 1.98
CA GLN A 81 14.75 9.57 2.40
C GLN A 81 13.68 10.61 2.80
N ARG A 82 12.59 10.69 2.04
CA ARG A 82 11.45 11.52 2.43
C ARG A 82 10.91 11.09 3.79
N ALA A 83 10.63 9.81 3.99
CA ALA A 83 10.10 9.29 5.24
C ALA A 83 10.99 9.64 6.43
N GLU A 84 12.29 9.41 6.32
CA GLU A 84 13.28 9.75 7.34
C GLU A 84 13.24 11.24 7.70
N SER A 85 13.11 12.13 6.70
CA SER A 85 13.04 13.57 6.90
C SER A 85 11.73 14.06 7.53
N MET A 86 10.66 13.27 7.42
CA MET A 86 9.32 13.62 7.87
C MET A 86 8.98 13.14 9.29
N ILE A 87 9.76 12.23 9.88
CA ILE A 87 9.46 11.63 11.19
C ILE A 87 9.10 12.69 12.24
N THR A 88 9.95 13.69 12.42
CA THR A 88 9.71 14.76 13.41
C THR A 88 8.41 15.52 13.11
N GLN A 89 8.13 15.82 11.85
CA GLN A 89 6.90 16.52 11.48
C GLN A 89 5.66 15.70 11.73
N TRP A 90 5.67 14.40 11.42
CA TRP A 90 4.54 13.50 11.70
C TRP A 90 4.29 13.35 13.20
N ILE A 91 5.36 13.24 14.01
CA ILE A 91 5.25 13.18 15.46
C ILE A 91 4.56 14.47 15.98
N GLU A 92 5.07 15.62 15.63
CA GLU A 92 4.55 16.90 16.12
C GLU A 92 3.11 17.17 15.64
N LYS A 93 2.81 16.93 14.37
CA LYS A 93 1.43 17.04 13.86
C LYS A 93 0.46 16.14 14.62
N GLY A 94 0.85 14.88 14.85
CA GLY A 94 0.00 13.93 15.57
C GLY A 94 -0.26 14.37 17.01
N LYS A 95 0.73 14.90 17.73
CA LYS A 95 0.58 15.38 19.11
C LYS A 95 -0.52 16.43 19.29
N HIS A 96 -0.82 17.22 18.27
CA HIS A 96 -1.93 18.18 18.29
C HIS A 96 -3.31 17.52 18.12
N LEU A 97 -3.37 16.30 17.62
CA LEU A 97 -4.59 15.60 17.21
C LEU A 97 -5.02 14.46 18.17
N ILE A 98 -4.13 14.12 19.12
CA ILE A 98 -4.31 12.96 20.01
C ILE A 98 -4.27 13.37 21.49
N TYR A 99 -4.68 12.46 22.36
CA TYR A 99 -4.52 12.68 23.81
C TYR A 99 -3.06 12.55 24.24
N PRO A 100 -2.58 13.39 25.21
CA PRO A 100 -1.21 13.32 25.70
C PRO A 100 -0.76 11.96 26.20
N GLU A 101 -1.66 11.18 26.77
CA GLU A 101 -1.41 9.81 27.26
C GLU A 101 -0.99 8.84 26.16
N LYS A 102 -1.25 9.18 24.88
CA LYS A 102 -0.89 8.38 23.72
C LYS A 102 0.36 8.85 22.98
N TYR A 103 1.05 9.89 23.46
CA TYR A 103 2.20 10.47 22.76
C TYR A 103 3.34 9.48 22.53
N GLU A 104 3.69 8.69 23.54
CA GLU A 104 4.77 7.70 23.44
C GLU A 104 4.42 6.57 22.45
N GLU A 105 3.15 6.14 22.46
CA GLU A 105 2.67 5.13 21.49
C GLU A 105 2.63 5.68 20.07
N TRP A 106 2.23 6.94 19.91
CA TRP A 106 2.25 7.64 18.63
C TRP A 106 3.66 7.76 18.05
N GLU A 107 4.64 8.19 18.84
CA GLU A 107 6.03 8.29 18.41
C GLU A 107 6.57 6.93 17.92
N ARG A 108 6.28 5.86 18.65
CA ARG A 108 6.64 4.49 18.21
C ARG A 108 5.93 4.09 16.90
N CYS A 109 4.65 4.41 16.78
CA CYS A 109 3.89 4.14 15.57
C CYS A 109 4.50 4.88 14.36
N VAL A 110 4.82 6.18 14.50
CA VAL A 110 5.42 6.97 13.43
C VAL A 110 6.74 6.38 12.96
N VAL A 111 7.63 5.99 13.87
CA VAL A 111 8.92 5.39 13.52
C VAL A 111 8.74 4.06 12.78
N LEU A 112 7.80 3.22 13.23
CA LEU A 112 7.52 1.94 12.58
C LEU A 112 6.98 2.13 11.16
N GLU A 113 5.97 2.99 10.99
CA GLU A 113 5.34 3.23 9.68
C GLU A 113 6.28 3.98 8.71
N ALA A 114 7.15 4.87 9.21
CA ALA A 114 8.17 5.54 8.40
C ALA A 114 9.18 4.56 7.82
N ASN A 115 9.52 3.51 8.57
CA ASN A 115 10.47 2.47 8.15
C ASN A 115 9.81 1.28 7.43
N ASP A 116 8.49 1.24 7.31
CA ASP A 116 7.80 0.21 6.55
C ASP A 116 8.11 0.35 5.05
N SER A 117 8.82 -0.64 4.52
CA SER A 117 9.29 -0.65 3.12
C SER A 117 8.16 -0.68 2.07
N LEU A 118 6.92 -1.02 2.46
CA LEU A 118 5.78 -1.00 1.57
C LEU A 118 5.25 0.42 1.33
N TYR A 119 5.25 1.26 2.38
CA TYR A 119 4.55 2.54 2.35
C TYR A 119 5.43 3.75 2.62
N TYR A 120 6.55 3.60 3.34
CA TYR A 120 7.45 4.70 3.74
C TYR A 120 6.68 5.93 4.25
N GLY A 121 5.79 5.69 5.21
CA GLY A 121 5.03 6.74 5.88
C GLY A 121 3.86 7.34 5.08
N THR A 122 3.52 6.85 3.89
CA THR A 122 2.33 7.35 3.15
C THR A 122 1.05 7.14 3.95
N THR A 123 0.95 6.05 4.72
CA THR A 123 -0.16 5.78 5.63
C THR A 123 -0.29 6.81 6.75
N LEU A 124 0.83 7.41 7.20
CA LEU A 124 0.84 8.50 8.18
C LEU A 124 0.28 9.79 7.59
N ASP A 125 0.65 10.14 6.34
CA ASP A 125 0.07 11.30 5.66
C ASP A 125 -1.45 11.17 5.56
N TYR A 126 -1.94 10.01 5.11
CA TYR A 126 -3.37 9.73 5.01
C TYR A 126 -4.07 9.79 6.38
N SER A 127 -3.48 9.14 7.38
CA SER A 127 -4.04 9.10 8.72
C SER A 127 -4.13 10.48 9.36
N LEU A 128 -3.07 11.29 9.24
CA LEU A 128 -3.04 12.65 9.77
C LEU A 128 -4.04 13.58 9.09
N GLU A 129 -4.26 13.42 7.78
CA GLU A 129 -5.29 14.18 7.05
C GLU A 129 -6.70 13.86 7.59
N ILE A 130 -7.01 12.58 7.80
CA ILE A 130 -8.28 12.14 8.38
C ILE A 130 -8.43 12.65 9.82
N MET A 131 -7.40 12.45 10.64
CA MET A 131 -7.42 12.89 12.05
C MET A 131 -7.59 14.41 12.17
N GLN A 132 -6.96 15.18 11.29
CA GLN A 132 -7.14 16.63 11.25
C GLN A 132 -8.57 17.01 10.85
N ALA A 133 -9.14 16.37 9.83
CA ALA A 133 -10.51 16.62 9.41
C ALA A 133 -11.53 16.31 10.52
N LEU A 134 -11.29 15.24 11.30
CA LEU A 134 -12.10 14.88 12.46
C LEU A 134 -11.97 15.90 13.61
N GLU A 135 -10.76 16.41 13.87
CA GLU A 135 -10.50 17.40 14.92
C GLU A 135 -11.11 18.76 14.54
N ASP A 136 -11.05 19.14 13.25
CA ASP A 136 -11.70 20.34 12.71
C ASP A 136 -13.24 20.26 12.75
N GLY A 137 -13.80 19.13 13.15
CA GLY A 137 -15.25 18.93 13.30
C GLY A 137 -16.00 18.76 11.97
N LYS A 138 -15.32 18.35 10.90
CA LYS A 138 -15.96 18.06 9.63
C LYS A 138 -17.00 16.95 9.79
N PRO A 139 -18.11 16.99 9.03
CA PRO A 139 -19.09 15.90 8.99
C PRO A 139 -18.44 14.58 8.59
N LEU A 140 -18.85 13.47 9.22
CA LEU A 140 -18.27 12.15 8.96
C LEU A 140 -18.35 11.73 7.48
N GLU A 141 -19.43 12.10 6.78
CA GLU A 141 -19.55 11.84 5.33
C GLU A 141 -18.45 12.55 4.51
N GLU A 142 -18.09 13.79 4.88
CA GLU A 142 -17.00 14.52 4.23
C GLU A 142 -15.65 13.85 4.52
N VAL A 143 -15.43 13.41 5.75
CA VAL A 143 -14.21 12.70 6.15
C VAL A 143 -14.09 11.35 5.42
N ILE A 144 -15.18 10.62 5.25
CA ILE A 144 -15.21 9.38 4.45
C ILE A 144 -14.89 9.68 2.98
N ASN A 145 -15.39 10.77 2.43
CA ASN A 145 -15.03 11.17 1.06
C ASN A 145 -13.53 11.51 0.93
N ILE A 146 -12.93 12.19 1.91
CA ILE A 146 -11.48 12.42 1.94
C ILE A 146 -10.74 11.07 1.93
N TYR A 147 -11.11 10.15 2.83
CA TYR A 147 -10.52 8.82 2.91
C TYR A 147 -10.62 8.06 1.58
N ASN A 148 -11.79 8.02 0.95
CA ASN A 148 -12.00 7.31 -0.31
C ASN A 148 -11.19 7.90 -1.49
N ASN A 149 -10.83 9.18 -1.42
CA ASN A 149 -10.06 9.87 -2.46
C ASN A 149 -8.53 9.79 -2.26
N GLN A 150 -8.05 9.16 -1.19
CA GLN A 150 -6.62 9.08 -0.85
C GLN A 150 -5.81 8.04 -1.66
N GLY A 151 -6.32 7.45 -2.70
CA GLY A 151 -5.56 6.53 -3.55
C GLY A 151 -4.98 5.31 -2.81
N HIS A 152 -5.71 4.78 -1.84
CA HIS A 152 -5.32 3.59 -1.10
C HIS A 152 -5.06 2.39 -2.01
N SER A 153 -4.03 1.61 -1.69
CA SER A 153 -3.72 0.35 -2.36
C SER A 153 -3.44 -0.75 -1.34
N GLY A 154 -4.12 -1.88 -1.48
CA GLY A 154 -3.88 -3.06 -0.65
C GLY A 154 -3.90 -2.78 0.86
N GLY A 155 -2.80 -3.14 1.54
CA GLY A 155 -2.70 -3.00 3.00
C GLY A 155 -2.69 -1.57 3.55
N SER A 156 -2.48 -0.53 2.70
CA SER A 156 -2.48 0.86 3.17
C SER A 156 -3.84 1.27 3.74
N THR A 157 -4.94 0.73 3.20
CA THR A 157 -6.30 0.91 3.69
C THR A 157 -6.41 0.48 5.15
N GLY A 158 -6.07 -0.76 5.46
CA GLY A 158 -6.15 -1.31 6.82
C GLY A 158 -5.22 -0.60 7.80
N THR A 159 -4.02 -0.22 7.38
CA THR A 159 -3.08 0.52 8.22
C THR A 159 -3.61 1.90 8.56
N THR A 160 -4.13 2.66 7.60
CA THR A 160 -4.74 3.98 7.83
C THR A 160 -5.93 3.87 8.79
N GLN A 161 -6.83 2.90 8.57
CA GLN A 161 -7.96 2.65 9.48
C GLN A 161 -7.48 2.36 10.91
N ARG A 162 -6.48 1.50 11.08
CA ARG A 162 -5.91 1.15 12.38
C ARG A 162 -5.32 2.37 13.10
N ILE A 163 -4.56 3.20 12.40
CA ILE A 163 -3.95 4.40 12.97
C ILE A 163 -5.03 5.38 13.39
N VAL A 164 -5.98 5.71 12.53
CA VAL A 164 -7.08 6.64 12.84
C VAL A 164 -7.90 6.13 14.03
N PHE A 165 -8.26 4.84 14.04
CA PHE A 165 -8.98 4.20 15.14
C PHE A 165 -8.25 4.33 16.47
N SER A 166 -6.94 4.04 16.50
CA SER A 166 -6.15 3.98 17.74
C SER A 166 -5.82 5.33 18.32
N PHE A 167 -5.65 6.34 17.48
CA PHE A 167 -5.08 7.62 17.89
C PHE A 167 -6.05 8.79 17.83
N SER A 168 -6.98 8.83 16.86
CA SER A 168 -7.94 9.94 16.77
C SER A 168 -8.96 9.90 17.91
N LYS A 169 -9.27 11.07 18.48
CA LYS A 169 -10.32 11.23 19.49
C LYS A 169 -11.70 10.77 18.99
N LYS A 170 -11.96 10.95 17.69
CA LYS A 170 -13.20 10.53 16.99
C LYS A 170 -12.98 9.33 16.07
N GLY A 171 -11.85 8.64 16.20
CA GLY A 171 -11.51 7.49 15.37
C GLY A 171 -12.52 6.34 15.44
N PRO A 172 -13.01 5.97 16.64
CA PRO A 172 -14.03 4.91 16.76
C PRO A 172 -15.32 5.22 15.99
N GLU A 173 -15.83 6.45 16.06
CA GLU A 173 -17.03 6.89 15.34
C GLU A 173 -16.81 6.90 13.83
N PHE A 174 -15.64 7.34 13.39
CA PHE A 174 -15.26 7.29 11.98
C PHE A 174 -15.24 5.86 11.44
N ILE A 175 -14.59 4.93 12.14
CA ILE A 175 -14.52 3.52 11.72
C ILE A 175 -15.89 2.86 11.74
N GLU A 176 -16.71 3.14 12.75
CA GLU A 176 -18.09 2.63 12.82
C GLU A 176 -18.90 3.09 11.61
N THR A 177 -18.82 4.38 11.25
CA THR A 177 -19.53 4.93 10.10
C THR A 177 -18.99 4.42 8.77
N LEU A 178 -17.65 4.30 8.64
CA LEU A 178 -17.00 3.83 7.43
C LEU A 178 -17.35 2.37 7.09
N LEU A 179 -17.39 1.50 8.11
CA LEU A 179 -17.62 0.07 7.92
C LEU A 179 -19.10 -0.32 8.04
N ASN A 180 -19.91 0.52 8.68
CA ASN A 180 -21.37 0.36 8.81
C ASN A 180 -21.81 -1.11 9.03
N ASP A 181 -22.45 -1.73 8.04
CA ASP A 181 -23.01 -3.09 8.13
C ASP A 181 -21.94 -4.22 8.09
N GLU A 182 -20.69 -3.91 7.77
CA GLU A 182 -19.58 -4.89 7.71
C GLU A 182 -18.91 -5.15 9.06
N LEU A 183 -19.42 -4.55 10.15
CA LEU A 183 -18.84 -4.65 11.48
C LEU A 183 -19.06 -6.04 12.10
N SER A 184 -17.98 -6.77 12.36
CA SER A 184 -18.03 -8.00 13.16
C SER A 184 -18.38 -7.70 14.63
N PRO A 185 -18.94 -8.68 15.38
CA PRO A 185 -19.23 -8.51 16.80
C PRO A 185 -17.97 -8.09 17.61
N GLU A 186 -16.82 -8.68 17.32
CA GLU A 186 -15.57 -8.37 18.02
C GLU A 186 -15.10 -6.93 17.72
N LEU A 187 -15.32 -6.44 16.50
CA LEU A 187 -14.97 -5.08 16.15
C LEU A 187 -15.90 -4.06 16.79
N LYS A 188 -17.19 -4.38 16.90
CA LYS A 188 -18.17 -3.56 17.65
C LYS A 188 -17.75 -3.41 19.11
N GLU A 189 -17.37 -4.52 19.77
CA GLU A 189 -16.89 -4.49 21.15
C GLU A 189 -15.63 -3.62 21.31
N LYS A 190 -14.68 -3.72 20.39
CA LYS A 190 -13.47 -2.88 20.38
C LYS A 190 -13.80 -1.41 20.19
N ILE A 191 -14.73 -1.08 19.31
CA ILE A 191 -15.20 0.30 19.08
C ILE A 191 -15.80 0.87 20.37
N GLU A 192 -16.69 0.15 21.01
CA GLU A 192 -17.33 0.61 22.26
C GLU A 192 -16.32 0.80 23.38
N LYS A 193 -15.37 -0.13 23.53
CA LYS A 193 -14.28 0.00 24.50
C LYS A 193 -13.44 1.25 24.24
N GLN A 194 -13.04 1.50 22.98
CA GLN A 194 -12.23 2.67 22.63
C GLN A 194 -13.00 3.98 22.81
N LYS A 195 -14.30 4.02 22.51
CA LYS A 195 -15.16 5.18 22.80
C LYS A 195 -15.19 5.48 24.29
N GLN A 196 -15.29 4.45 25.13
CA GLN A 196 -15.30 4.61 26.58
C GLN A 196 -13.95 5.12 27.12
N GLU A 197 -12.84 4.61 26.59
CA GLU A 197 -11.49 5.11 26.90
C GLU A 197 -11.33 6.58 26.52
N ASN A 198 -11.70 6.95 25.31
CA ASN A 198 -11.63 8.34 24.83
C ASN A 198 -12.49 9.28 25.69
N LYS A 199 -13.71 8.87 26.07
CA LYS A 199 -14.57 9.63 26.97
C LYS A 199 -13.94 9.84 28.36
N THR A 200 -13.27 8.84 28.87
CA THR A 200 -12.56 8.94 30.15
C THR A 200 -11.39 9.92 30.09
N LEU A 201 -10.60 9.88 29.00
CA LEU A 201 -9.50 10.82 28.75
C LEU A 201 -10.02 12.26 28.61
N GLU A 202 -11.11 12.47 27.88
CA GLU A 202 -11.73 13.78 27.72
C GLU A 202 -12.17 14.36 29.07
N GLN A 203 -12.79 13.56 29.95
CA GLN A 203 -13.20 13.97 31.28
C GLN A 203 -12.00 14.33 32.18
N LEU A 204 -10.90 13.58 32.10
CA LEU A 204 -9.68 13.89 32.84
C LEU A 204 -9.11 15.27 32.43
N HIS A 205 -9.07 15.57 31.13
CA HIS A 205 -8.58 16.86 30.63
C HIS A 205 -9.49 18.03 31.00
N LEU A 206 -10.82 17.85 30.98
CA LEU A 206 -11.75 18.89 31.42
C LEU A 206 -11.55 19.24 32.90
N ASN A 207 -11.37 18.23 33.76
CA ASN A 207 -11.16 18.42 35.19
C ASN A 207 -9.84 19.11 35.54
N GLN A 208 -8.76 18.82 34.78
CA GLN A 208 -7.46 19.48 34.95
C GLN A 208 -7.52 20.98 34.57
N ASN A 209 -8.23 21.33 33.52
CA ASN A 209 -8.39 22.70 33.08
C ASN A 209 -9.24 23.55 34.06
N ASP A 210 -10.26 22.96 34.70
CA ASP A 210 -11.07 23.64 35.72
C ASP A 210 -10.33 23.86 37.04
N GLY A 211 -9.46 22.91 37.41
CA GLY A 211 -8.60 23.05 38.60
C GLY A 211 -7.58 24.18 38.49
N SER A 212 -7.06 24.42 37.30
CA SER A 212 -6.07 25.49 37.01
C SER A 212 -6.68 26.93 37.10
N LYS A 213 -7.99 27.06 36.87
CA LYS A 213 -8.71 28.35 36.93
C LYS A 213 -9.09 28.78 38.38
N ARG A 214 -9.01 27.90 39.36
CA ARG A 214 -9.38 28.19 40.76
C ARG A 214 -8.20 28.64 41.61
N HIS A 215 -6.98 28.69 41.09
CA HIS A 215 -5.76 29.12 41.79
C HIS A 215 -5.13 30.42 41.23
N MET A 216 -5.86 31.19 40.46
CA MET A 216 -5.58 32.58 40.08
C MET A 216 -6.62 33.48 40.76
#